data_f6b2f6d7d23ce63b3dde73e32aa81990
#
_entry.id   f6b2f6d7d23ce63b3dde73e32aa81990
#
_cell.length_a   1.000
_cell.length_b   1.000
_cell.length_c   1.000
_cell.angle_alpha   90.00
_cell.angle_beta   90.00
_cell.angle_gamma   90.00
#
_symmetry.space_group_name_H-M   'P 1'
#
loop_
_entity.id
_entity.type
_entity.pdbx_description
1 polymer ?
#
loop_
_entity_poly.entity_id
_entity_poly.type
_entity_poly.pdbx_seq_one_letter_code
_entity_poly.pdbx_strand_id
1 'polypeptide(L)'
;MEHHLQTQLKREDIEKLNAGDVVYISGEILTARDEAHARILEMKEKGEKLPFSLEGAVIYHCGPLMQQTESGWKVISAGPTTSGRMSKMTPSLLKFYEVRAIIGKGGMKGIASVFENRCVCLAYTGGCAALAAELIKEVKTVHWLDLGMPEAVWVLRVEEFGPLIVGIDTKGKDIFAEVRERAEKVLEKLQG
;
A
#
# COMPACT_ATOMS: atom_id res chain seq x y z
N MET A 1 -8.86 16.12 6.73
CA MET A 1 -7.68 16.83 7.30
C MET A 1 -6.44 16.41 6.53
N GLU A 2 -5.31 17.14 6.71
CA GLU A 2 -4.02 16.78 6.09
C GLU A 2 -3.05 16.31 7.17
N HIS A 3 -2.31 15.23 6.88
CA HIS A 3 -1.38 14.60 7.81
C HIS A 3 -0.06 14.29 7.12
N HIS A 4 1.06 14.57 7.81
CA HIS A 4 2.41 14.21 7.39
C HIS A 4 2.94 13.14 8.34
N LEU A 5 3.27 11.98 7.81
CA LEU A 5 3.66 10.81 8.58
C LEU A 5 5.10 10.40 8.26
N GLN A 6 5.82 9.97 9.29
CA GLN A 6 7.19 9.47 9.18
C GLN A 6 7.22 7.97 9.44
N THR A 7 7.74 7.18 8.50
CA THR A 7 7.93 5.73 8.72
C THR A 7 9.11 5.45 9.68
N GLN A 8 9.09 4.42 10.49
CA GLN A 8 8.09 3.36 10.66
C GLN A 8 6.89 3.88 11.45
N LEU A 9 5.69 3.56 10.95
CA LEU A 9 4.45 4.06 11.56
C LEU A 9 4.13 3.31 12.85
N LYS A 10 3.70 4.06 13.86
CA LYS A 10 3.14 3.50 15.09
C LYS A 10 1.61 3.39 14.97
N ARG A 11 1.01 2.63 15.87
CA ARG A 11 -0.44 2.50 15.96
C ARG A 11 -1.15 3.84 16.14
N GLU A 12 -0.62 4.68 17.02
CA GLU A 12 -1.12 6.05 17.30
C GLU A 12 -1.07 6.98 16.08
N ASP A 13 -0.18 6.74 15.11
CA ASP A 13 -0.11 7.53 13.88
C ASP A 13 -1.28 7.26 12.96
N ILE A 14 -1.76 6.03 12.91
CA ILE A 14 -2.86 5.63 12.03
C ILE A 14 -4.23 5.75 12.70
N GLU A 15 -4.35 5.66 14.02
CA GLU A 15 -5.62 5.77 14.76
C GLU A 15 -6.25 7.18 14.65
N LYS A 16 -5.44 8.21 14.46
CA LYS A 16 -5.90 9.59 14.26
C LYS A 16 -6.47 9.88 12.88
N LEU A 17 -6.19 9.00 11.91
CA LEU A 17 -6.64 9.15 10.53
C LEU A 17 -8.12 8.77 10.38
N ASN A 18 -8.83 9.52 9.55
CA ASN A 18 -10.22 9.22 9.20
C ASN A 18 -10.34 9.02 7.69
N ALA A 19 -11.26 8.17 7.27
CA ALA A 19 -11.56 7.95 5.86
C ALA A 19 -11.89 9.28 5.16
N GLY A 20 -11.17 9.58 4.07
CA GLY A 20 -11.23 10.85 3.35
C GLY A 20 -10.14 11.85 3.71
N ASP A 21 -9.35 11.63 4.76
CA ASP A 21 -8.20 12.48 5.07
C ASP A 21 -7.10 12.35 4.01
N VAL A 22 -6.30 13.40 3.86
CA VAL A 22 -5.13 13.45 2.97
C VAL A 22 -3.88 13.13 3.78
N VAL A 23 -3.01 12.28 3.22
CA VAL A 23 -1.79 11.83 3.90
C VAL A 23 -0.60 11.98 2.97
N TYR A 24 0.51 12.45 3.53
CA TYR A 24 1.85 12.43 2.92
C TYR A 24 2.76 11.55 3.78
N ILE A 25 3.59 10.74 3.14
CA ILE A 25 4.50 9.81 3.83
C ILE A 25 5.93 10.13 3.47
N SER A 26 6.77 10.26 4.49
CA SER A 26 8.23 10.36 4.36
C SER A 26 8.91 9.18 5.07
N GLY A 27 10.10 8.78 4.59
CA GLY A 27 10.86 7.65 5.12
C GLY A 27 10.88 6.44 4.22
N GLU A 28 10.92 5.24 4.77
CA GLU A 28 11.03 4.00 4.00
C GLU A 28 9.66 3.38 3.73
N ILE A 29 9.41 2.99 2.48
CA ILE A 29 8.26 2.19 2.04
C ILE A 29 8.75 0.96 1.28
N LEU A 30 7.97 -0.11 1.30
CA LEU A 30 8.29 -1.35 0.57
C LEU A 30 7.30 -1.56 -0.57
N THR A 31 7.78 -1.89 -1.77
CA THR A 31 6.86 -2.36 -2.81
C THR A 31 6.54 -3.84 -2.61
N ALA A 32 5.28 -4.22 -2.78
CA ALA A 32 4.88 -5.62 -2.85
C ALA A 32 3.63 -5.77 -3.70
N ARG A 33 3.62 -6.78 -4.56
CA ARG A 33 2.48 -7.17 -5.37
C ARG A 33 2.13 -8.64 -5.13
N ASP A 34 1.48 -9.26 -6.10
CA ASP A 34 0.89 -10.58 -6.00
C ASP A 34 1.89 -11.65 -5.54
N GLU A 35 3.01 -11.81 -6.26
CA GLU A 35 4.03 -12.82 -5.97
C GLU A 35 4.79 -12.53 -4.67
N ALA A 36 5.08 -11.25 -4.40
CA ALA A 36 5.71 -10.87 -3.14
C ALA A 36 4.81 -11.19 -1.94
N HIS A 37 3.50 -10.89 -2.01
CA HIS A 37 2.55 -11.24 -0.96
C HIS A 37 2.46 -12.75 -0.76
N ALA A 38 2.39 -13.52 -1.84
CA ALA A 38 2.36 -14.99 -1.78
C ALA A 38 3.62 -15.54 -1.08
N ARG A 39 4.80 -15.06 -1.48
CA ARG A 39 6.08 -15.48 -0.88
C ARG A 39 6.21 -15.09 0.60
N ILE A 40 5.75 -13.89 1.00
CA ILE A 40 5.72 -13.48 2.41
C ILE A 40 4.90 -14.48 3.25
N LEU A 41 3.73 -14.88 2.76
CA LEU A 41 2.85 -15.80 3.47
C LEU A 41 3.41 -17.23 3.47
N GLU A 42 3.96 -17.70 2.35
CA GLU A 42 4.62 -18.99 2.26
C GLU A 42 5.79 -19.12 3.25
N MET A 43 6.68 -18.11 3.30
CA MET A 43 7.79 -18.08 4.26
C MET A 43 7.28 -18.10 5.70
N LYS A 44 6.18 -17.38 5.98
CA LYS A 44 5.55 -17.43 7.32
C LYS A 44 5.07 -18.82 7.69
N GLU A 45 4.42 -19.53 6.77
CA GLU A 45 3.94 -20.89 6.96
C GLU A 45 5.09 -21.88 7.21
N LYS A 46 6.23 -21.68 6.51
CA LYS A 46 7.45 -22.48 6.68
C LYS A 46 8.27 -22.09 7.93
N GLY A 47 7.89 -21.05 8.66
CA GLY A 47 8.65 -20.54 9.81
C GLY A 47 9.96 -19.84 9.42
N GLU A 48 10.11 -19.45 8.16
CA GLU A 48 11.28 -18.76 7.64
C GLU A 48 11.21 -17.25 7.96
N LYS A 49 12.39 -16.62 8.13
CA LYS A 49 12.49 -15.19 8.38
C LYS A 49 12.48 -14.41 7.08
N LEU A 50 11.71 -13.32 7.02
CA LEU A 50 11.77 -12.38 5.91
C LEU A 50 13.13 -11.66 5.90
N PRO A 51 13.69 -11.33 4.72
CA PRO A 51 14.92 -10.55 4.60
C PRO A 51 14.73 -9.04 4.86
N PHE A 52 13.53 -8.61 5.21
CA PHE A 52 13.15 -7.24 5.54
C PHE A 52 12.14 -7.21 6.69
N SER A 53 11.99 -6.06 7.36
CA SER A 53 11.00 -5.89 8.42
C SER A 53 9.66 -5.42 7.88
N LEU A 54 8.58 -5.94 8.45
CA LEU A 54 7.21 -5.46 8.24
C LEU A 54 6.63 -4.77 9.49
N GLU A 55 7.45 -4.56 10.52
CA GLU A 55 7.05 -3.86 11.75
C GLU A 55 6.90 -2.35 11.48
N GLY A 56 5.71 -1.82 11.65
CA GLY A 56 5.39 -0.42 11.34
C GLY A 56 5.46 -0.08 9.86
N ALA A 57 5.50 -1.09 8.99
CA ALA A 57 5.77 -0.91 7.58
C ALA A 57 4.62 -0.24 6.82
N VAL A 58 5.02 0.45 5.77
CA VAL A 58 4.13 0.94 4.70
C VAL A 58 4.40 0.11 3.46
N ILE A 59 3.41 -0.62 2.99
CA ILE A 59 3.48 -1.40 1.75
C ILE A 59 2.86 -0.60 0.61
N TYR A 60 3.62 -0.42 -0.46
CA TYR A 60 3.16 0.18 -1.69
C TYR A 60 2.86 -0.92 -2.72
N HIS A 61 1.60 -1.11 -3.05
CA HIS A 61 1.17 -1.98 -4.14
C HIS A 61 1.61 -1.36 -5.47
N CYS A 62 2.82 -1.68 -5.88
CA CYS A 62 3.47 -1.11 -7.06
C CYS A 62 4.41 -2.14 -7.68
N GLY A 63 4.39 -2.23 -9.00
CA GLY A 63 5.43 -2.89 -9.77
C GLY A 63 6.24 -1.81 -10.49
N PRO A 64 7.33 -1.33 -9.89
CA PRO A 64 8.08 -0.23 -10.46
C PRO A 64 8.86 -0.65 -11.71
N LEU A 65 9.10 0.31 -12.59
CA LEU A 65 10.09 0.21 -13.64
C LEU A 65 11.39 0.81 -13.13
N MET A 66 12.42 0.00 -13.08
CA MET A 66 13.74 0.35 -12.58
C MET A 66 14.78 0.30 -13.69
N GLN A 67 15.77 1.16 -13.61
CA GLN A 67 16.95 1.16 -14.46
C GLN A 67 18.19 0.92 -13.60
N GLN A 68 18.99 -0.05 -13.99
CA GLN A 68 20.30 -0.26 -13.37
C GLN A 68 21.29 0.81 -13.89
N THR A 69 22.04 1.40 -12.97
CA THR A 69 23.06 2.42 -13.25
C THR A 69 24.38 2.01 -12.60
N GLU A 70 25.46 2.71 -12.88
CA GLU A 70 26.76 2.45 -12.24
C GLU A 70 26.72 2.64 -10.72
N SER A 71 25.86 3.52 -10.22
CA SER A 71 25.69 3.81 -8.79
C SER A 71 24.57 3.02 -8.10
N GLY A 72 23.94 2.05 -8.79
CA GLY A 72 22.83 1.27 -8.23
C GLY A 72 21.56 1.34 -9.09
N TRP A 73 20.41 1.42 -8.47
CA TRP A 73 19.11 1.44 -9.14
C TRP A 73 18.47 2.83 -9.16
N LYS A 74 17.88 3.19 -10.30
CA LYS A 74 17.07 4.40 -10.48
C LYS A 74 15.63 4.02 -10.79
N VAL A 75 14.68 4.69 -10.11
CA VAL A 75 13.25 4.53 -10.40
C VAL A 75 12.90 5.36 -11.63
N ILE A 76 12.32 4.71 -12.64
CA ILE A 76 11.84 5.36 -13.86
C ILE A 76 10.34 5.62 -13.76
N SER A 77 9.60 4.69 -13.15
CA SER A 77 8.15 4.75 -13.02
C SER A 77 7.71 3.93 -11.84
N ALA A 78 6.79 4.46 -11.01
CA ALA A 78 6.31 3.80 -9.80
C ALA A 78 4.80 4.04 -9.59
N GLY A 79 3.97 3.69 -10.57
CA GLY A 79 2.52 3.83 -10.47
C GLY A 79 1.86 2.77 -9.59
N PRO A 80 0.75 3.12 -8.89
CA PRO A 80 0.05 2.19 -8.03
C PRO A 80 -0.65 1.07 -8.80
N THR A 81 -0.54 -0.14 -8.28
CA THR A 81 -1.32 -1.32 -8.73
C THR A 81 -2.69 -1.33 -8.02
N THR A 82 -3.68 -1.98 -8.63
CA THR A 82 -5.01 -2.16 -8.04
C THR A 82 -4.93 -3.02 -6.78
N SER A 83 -5.21 -2.44 -5.61
CA SER A 83 -5.11 -3.10 -4.31
C SER A 83 -6.08 -4.28 -4.16
N GLY A 84 -7.22 -4.24 -4.82
CA GLY A 84 -8.21 -5.32 -4.81
C GLY A 84 -7.67 -6.69 -5.24
N ARG A 85 -6.57 -6.76 -6.00
CA ARG A 85 -5.89 -8.02 -6.37
C ARG A 85 -5.34 -8.75 -5.15
N MET A 86 -4.83 -8.04 -4.16
CA MET A 86 -4.26 -8.58 -2.94
C MET A 86 -5.29 -8.83 -1.83
N SER A 87 -6.59 -8.54 -2.06
CA SER A 87 -7.64 -8.65 -1.03
C SER A 87 -7.73 -10.01 -0.36
N LYS A 88 -7.44 -11.10 -1.07
CA LYS A 88 -7.47 -12.46 -0.50
C LYS A 88 -6.29 -12.73 0.46
N MET A 89 -5.14 -12.10 0.24
CA MET A 89 -3.91 -12.30 1.00
C MET A 89 -3.78 -11.32 2.18
N THR A 90 -4.37 -10.12 2.05
CA THR A 90 -4.28 -9.05 3.05
C THR A 90 -4.74 -9.47 4.46
N PRO A 91 -5.82 -10.25 4.65
CA PRO A 91 -6.21 -10.69 5.99
C PRO A 91 -5.12 -11.48 6.71
N SER A 92 -4.47 -12.42 6.01
CA SER A 92 -3.36 -13.20 6.56
C SER A 92 -2.12 -12.35 6.81
N LEU A 93 -1.81 -11.43 5.88
CA LEU A 93 -0.69 -10.50 6.04
C LEU A 93 -0.85 -9.66 7.33
N LEU A 94 -2.00 -9.01 7.51
CA LEU A 94 -2.27 -8.15 8.67
C LEU A 94 -2.48 -8.94 9.98
N LYS A 95 -2.76 -10.24 9.89
CA LYS A 95 -2.82 -11.13 11.05
C LYS A 95 -1.41 -11.45 11.59
N PHE A 96 -0.44 -11.64 10.69
CA PHE A 96 0.89 -12.13 11.05
C PHE A 96 1.94 -11.03 11.19
N TYR A 97 1.71 -9.86 10.59
CA TYR A 97 2.69 -8.78 10.54
C TYR A 97 2.08 -7.44 10.91
N GLU A 98 2.89 -6.57 11.48
CA GLU A 98 2.50 -5.22 11.90
C GLU A 98 2.62 -4.18 10.78
N VAL A 99 2.02 -4.47 9.62
CA VAL A 99 1.87 -3.47 8.55
C VAL A 99 0.89 -2.40 9.00
N ARG A 100 1.25 -1.13 8.89
CA ARG A 100 0.43 0.01 9.35
C ARG A 100 -0.26 0.76 8.23
N ALA A 101 0.27 0.74 7.02
CA ALA A 101 -0.40 1.33 5.88
C ALA A 101 -0.18 0.50 4.61
N ILE A 102 -1.19 0.45 3.77
CA ILE A 102 -1.13 -0.15 2.43
C ILE A 102 -1.51 0.95 1.44
N ILE A 103 -0.60 1.29 0.54
CA ILE A 103 -0.82 2.27 -0.54
C ILE A 103 -1.13 1.52 -1.83
N GLY A 104 -2.15 1.96 -2.56
CA GLY A 104 -2.45 1.43 -3.89
C GLY A 104 -3.61 2.16 -4.55
N LYS A 105 -4.07 1.72 -5.70
CA LYS A 105 -5.24 2.33 -6.35
C LYS A 105 -6.51 1.52 -6.14
N GLY A 106 -7.66 2.22 -6.08
CA GLY A 106 -8.96 1.62 -5.81
C GLY A 106 -9.11 1.14 -4.38
N GLY A 107 -10.23 0.51 -4.09
CA GLY A 107 -10.53 -0.09 -2.78
C GLY A 107 -10.22 -1.58 -2.70
N MET A 108 -10.43 -2.14 -1.52
CA MET A 108 -10.28 -3.57 -1.23
C MET A 108 -11.63 -4.12 -0.76
N LYS A 109 -12.44 -4.58 -1.71
CA LYS A 109 -13.85 -4.95 -1.45
C LYS A 109 -13.98 -6.06 -0.40
N GLY A 110 -14.86 -5.81 0.58
CA GLY A 110 -15.31 -6.83 1.54
C GLY A 110 -14.33 -7.16 2.67
N ILE A 111 -13.25 -6.39 2.83
CA ILE A 111 -12.25 -6.63 3.88
C ILE A 111 -11.97 -5.41 4.78
N ALA A 112 -12.88 -4.43 4.81
CA ALA A 112 -12.69 -3.23 5.64
C ALA A 112 -12.46 -3.56 7.12
N SER A 113 -13.19 -4.54 7.68
CA SER A 113 -13.03 -5.00 9.06
C SER A 113 -11.63 -5.55 9.39
N VAL A 114 -10.88 -6.03 8.39
CA VAL A 114 -9.51 -6.52 8.57
C VAL A 114 -8.55 -5.39 8.94
N PHE A 115 -8.88 -4.15 8.55
CA PHE A 115 -8.09 -2.95 8.83
C PHE A 115 -8.29 -2.40 10.24
N GLU A 116 -9.40 -2.77 10.90
CA GLU A 116 -9.74 -2.26 12.22
C GLU A 116 -8.62 -2.44 13.24
N ASN A 117 -8.24 -1.32 13.88
CA ASN A 117 -7.19 -1.23 14.89
C ASN A 117 -5.79 -1.71 14.44
N ARG A 118 -5.56 -1.91 13.13
CA ARG A 118 -4.30 -2.52 12.63
C ARG A 118 -3.60 -1.71 11.57
N CYS A 119 -4.34 -1.25 10.55
CA CYS A 119 -3.78 -0.72 9.32
C CYS A 119 -4.73 0.29 8.68
N VAL A 120 -4.23 1.13 7.80
CA VAL A 120 -5.04 1.98 6.92
C VAL A 120 -4.78 1.61 5.46
N CYS A 121 -5.82 1.72 4.62
CA CYS A 121 -5.65 1.64 3.18
C CYS A 121 -5.63 3.06 2.60
N LEU A 122 -4.54 3.40 1.94
CA LEU A 122 -4.29 4.71 1.35
C LEU A 122 -4.43 4.63 -0.16
N ALA A 123 -5.39 5.35 -0.71
CA ALA A 123 -5.61 5.40 -2.14
C ALA A 123 -4.66 6.40 -2.81
N TYR A 124 -3.96 5.95 -3.84
CA TYR A 124 -3.15 6.78 -4.72
C TYR A 124 -3.71 6.78 -6.13
N THR A 125 -3.62 7.90 -6.81
CA THR A 125 -4.22 8.09 -8.14
C THR A 125 -3.51 7.26 -9.21
N GLY A 126 -4.29 6.55 -10.05
CA GLY A 126 -3.76 5.94 -11.26
C GLY A 126 -3.28 6.99 -12.27
N GLY A 127 -2.25 6.65 -13.05
CA GLY A 127 -1.66 7.57 -14.05
C GLY A 127 -0.54 8.47 -13.51
N CYS A 128 -0.29 8.48 -12.19
CA CYS A 128 0.72 9.32 -11.54
C CYS A 128 2.13 8.70 -11.49
N ALA A 129 2.43 7.70 -12.32
CA ALA A 129 3.64 6.90 -12.19
C ALA A 129 4.96 7.68 -12.28
N ALA A 130 5.02 8.73 -13.09
CA ALA A 130 6.18 9.63 -13.21
C ALA A 130 6.31 10.50 -11.95
N LEU A 131 5.21 11.11 -11.50
CA LEU A 131 5.19 11.93 -10.28
C LEU A 131 5.59 11.10 -9.06
N ALA A 132 5.08 9.88 -8.94
CA ALA A 132 5.47 8.97 -7.87
C ALA A 132 6.98 8.69 -7.88
N ALA A 133 7.57 8.51 -9.06
CA ALA A 133 9.01 8.28 -9.19
C ALA A 133 9.86 9.48 -8.73
N GLU A 134 9.40 10.71 -8.92
CA GLU A 134 10.08 11.95 -8.46
C GLU A 134 10.12 12.07 -6.93
N LEU A 135 9.09 11.51 -6.25
CA LEU A 135 9.00 11.53 -4.80
C LEU A 135 9.87 10.45 -4.14
N ILE A 136 10.37 9.49 -4.92
CA ILE A 136 11.30 8.46 -4.47
C ILE A 136 12.72 9.01 -4.60
N LYS A 137 13.38 9.21 -3.47
CA LYS A 137 14.71 9.84 -3.39
C LYS A 137 15.84 8.83 -3.48
N GLU A 138 15.61 7.58 -3.07
CA GLU A 138 16.65 6.56 -3.03
C GLU A 138 16.04 5.17 -3.10
N VAL A 139 16.71 4.26 -3.80
CA VAL A 139 16.47 2.81 -3.72
C VAL A 139 17.47 2.24 -2.72
N LYS A 140 16.99 1.87 -1.53
CA LYS A 140 17.84 1.36 -0.44
C LYS A 140 18.35 -0.03 -0.73
N THR A 141 17.45 -0.94 -1.10
CA THR A 141 17.75 -2.32 -1.42
C THR A 141 16.61 -2.95 -2.21
N VAL A 142 16.89 -4.13 -2.75
CA VAL A 142 15.89 -4.97 -3.42
C VAL A 142 16.03 -6.41 -2.93
N HIS A 143 14.88 -7.05 -2.72
CA HIS A 143 14.79 -8.46 -2.38
C HIS A 143 13.96 -9.18 -3.42
N TRP A 144 14.30 -10.45 -3.67
CA TRP A 144 13.53 -11.35 -4.53
C TRP A 144 13.42 -10.90 -5.99
N LEU A 145 14.56 -10.44 -6.57
CA LEU A 145 14.64 -10.13 -8.01
C LEU A 145 14.31 -11.33 -8.91
N ASP A 146 14.41 -12.53 -8.38
CA ASP A 146 14.01 -13.78 -9.06
C ASP A 146 12.53 -13.84 -9.39
N LEU A 147 11.67 -13.06 -8.68
CA LEU A 147 10.25 -12.87 -9.03
C LEU A 147 10.04 -11.96 -10.25
N GLY A 148 11.13 -11.35 -10.74
CA GLY A 148 11.09 -10.30 -11.75
C GLY A 148 10.95 -8.89 -11.15
N MET A 149 11.45 -7.90 -11.88
CA MET A 149 11.52 -6.50 -11.44
C MET A 149 10.20 -5.95 -10.87
N PRO A 150 9.01 -6.17 -11.50
CA PRO A 150 7.76 -5.62 -10.99
C PRO A 150 7.19 -6.34 -9.75
N GLU A 151 7.67 -7.55 -9.45
CA GLU A 151 7.21 -8.36 -8.32
C GLU A 151 8.23 -8.42 -7.17
N ALA A 152 9.46 -7.96 -7.42
CA ALA A 152 10.47 -7.82 -6.38
C ALA A 152 10.05 -6.83 -5.30
N VAL A 153 10.54 -7.04 -4.09
CA VAL A 153 10.35 -6.10 -2.98
C VAL A 153 11.45 -5.06 -3.01
N TRP A 154 11.09 -3.84 -3.37
CA TRP A 154 11.98 -2.69 -3.35
C TRP A 154 11.78 -1.90 -2.07
N VAL A 155 12.84 -1.64 -1.34
CA VAL A 155 12.87 -0.73 -0.19
C VAL A 155 13.24 0.64 -0.72
N LEU A 156 12.29 1.57 -0.65
CA LEU A 156 12.38 2.89 -1.24
C LEU A 156 12.34 3.97 -0.16
N ARG A 157 13.25 4.93 -0.18
CA ARG A 157 13.16 6.13 0.63
C ARG A 157 12.39 7.21 -0.13
N VAL A 158 11.31 7.65 0.46
CA VAL A 158 10.41 8.67 -0.11
C VAL A 158 10.39 9.94 0.74
N GLU A 159 9.99 11.05 0.12
CA GLU A 159 9.79 12.32 0.79
C GLU A 159 8.46 12.92 0.31
N GLU A 160 7.57 13.24 1.26
CA GLU A 160 6.23 13.78 1.02
C GLU A 160 5.46 12.98 -0.06
N PHE A 161 5.55 11.66 0.03
CA PHE A 161 4.90 10.75 -0.92
C PHE A 161 3.38 10.85 -0.80
N GLY A 162 2.77 11.51 -1.76
CA GLY A 162 1.35 11.81 -1.77
C GLY A 162 0.96 12.79 -2.90
N PRO A 163 -0.23 13.42 -2.81
CA PRO A 163 -1.28 13.19 -1.79
C PRO A 163 -1.89 11.79 -1.86
N LEU A 164 -2.05 11.14 -0.72
CA LEU A 164 -2.73 9.88 -0.55
C LEU A 164 -4.07 10.14 0.16
N ILE A 165 -5.12 9.42 -0.21
CA ILE A 165 -6.42 9.53 0.47
C ILE A 165 -6.66 8.31 1.35
N VAL A 166 -7.03 8.51 2.61
CA VAL A 166 -7.45 7.42 3.48
C VAL A 166 -8.71 6.78 2.91
N GLY A 167 -8.57 5.63 2.27
CA GLY A 167 -9.66 4.88 1.65
C GLY A 167 -10.40 3.98 2.63
N ILE A 168 -9.62 3.31 3.52
CA ILE A 168 -10.17 2.53 4.65
C ILE A 168 -9.38 2.94 5.89
N ASP A 169 -10.08 3.38 6.93
CA ASP A 169 -9.47 3.76 8.20
C ASP A 169 -9.43 2.62 9.23
N THR A 170 -8.80 2.86 10.39
CA THR A 170 -8.70 1.90 11.49
C THR A 170 -10.02 1.66 12.25
N LYS A 171 -11.09 2.35 11.87
CA LYS A 171 -12.45 2.19 12.41
C LYS A 171 -13.33 1.35 11.48
N GLY A 172 -12.75 0.86 10.36
CA GLY A 172 -13.45 0.05 9.37
C GLY A 172 -14.29 0.86 8.38
N LYS A 173 -14.21 2.20 8.40
CA LYS A 173 -14.91 3.03 7.42
C LYS A 173 -14.22 2.94 6.06
N ASP A 174 -14.99 2.60 5.01
CA ASP A 174 -14.53 2.39 3.63
C ASP A 174 -15.26 3.33 2.67
N ILE A 175 -14.57 4.36 2.16
CA ILE A 175 -15.17 5.34 1.22
C ILE A 175 -15.57 4.71 -0.11
N PHE A 176 -14.90 3.64 -0.53
CA PHE A 176 -15.24 2.95 -1.79
C PHE A 176 -16.53 2.14 -1.64
N ALA A 177 -16.76 1.52 -0.47
CA ALA A 177 -18.01 0.83 -0.16
C ALA A 177 -19.16 1.82 -0.09
N GLU A 178 -19.01 2.94 0.61
CA GLU A 178 -20.03 4.00 0.73
C GLU A 178 -20.43 4.57 -0.64
N VAL A 179 -19.45 4.82 -1.52
CA VAL A 179 -19.73 5.32 -2.88
C VAL A 179 -20.48 4.27 -3.71
N ARG A 180 -20.10 3.01 -3.59
CA ARG A 180 -20.76 1.90 -4.31
C ARG A 180 -22.22 1.75 -3.88
N GLU A 181 -22.48 1.70 -2.58
CA GLU A 181 -23.85 1.60 -2.04
C GLU A 181 -24.72 2.75 -2.51
N ARG A 182 -24.19 3.96 -2.54
CA ARG A 182 -24.93 5.13 -3.06
C ARG A 182 -25.23 4.99 -4.54
N ALA A 183 -24.28 4.51 -5.34
CA ALA A 183 -24.45 4.29 -6.76
C ALA A 183 -25.49 3.20 -7.05
N GLU A 184 -25.47 2.08 -6.32
CA GLU A 184 -26.43 1.00 -6.42
C GLU A 184 -27.86 1.49 -6.12
N LYS A 185 -28.07 2.25 -5.04
CA LYS A 185 -29.36 2.85 -4.70
C LYS A 185 -29.90 3.82 -5.77
N VAL A 186 -29.01 4.55 -6.45
CA VAL A 186 -29.40 5.42 -7.57
C VAL A 186 -29.78 4.59 -8.79
N LEU A 187 -29.02 3.54 -9.11
CA LEU A 187 -29.30 2.65 -10.23
C LEU A 187 -30.67 1.96 -10.09
N GLU A 188 -30.98 1.44 -8.90
CA GLU A 188 -32.29 0.84 -8.60
C GLU A 188 -33.46 1.80 -8.88
N LYS A 189 -33.30 3.08 -8.49
CA LYS A 189 -34.32 4.12 -8.73
C LYS A 189 -34.50 4.49 -10.20
N LEU A 190 -33.47 4.28 -11.04
CA LEU A 190 -33.51 4.58 -12.47
C LEU A 190 -34.08 3.41 -13.29
N GLN A 191 -34.12 2.21 -12.71
CA GLN A 191 -34.61 0.99 -13.37
C GLN A 191 -36.07 0.63 -13.00
N GLY A 192 -36.65 1.25 -11.98
CA GLY A 192 -38.05 1.12 -11.55
C GLY A 192 -38.88 2.31 -12.00
#